data_18c0756c6f385bd0cde41f733edcd475
#
_entry.id   18c0756c6f385bd0cde41f733edcd475
#
_cell.length_a   1.000
_cell.length_b   1.000
_cell.length_c   1.000
_cell.angle_alpha   90.00
_cell.angle_beta   90.00
_cell.angle_gamma   90.00
#
_symmetry.space_group_name_H-M   'P 1'
#
loop_
_entity.id
_entity.type
_entity.pdbx_description
1 polymer ?
#
loop_
_entity_poly.entity_id
_entity_poly.type
_entity_poly.pdbx_seq_one_letter_code
_entity_poly.pdbx_strand_id
1 'polypeptide(L)'
;NDTATTAIYTLSLHDALPICYTIEDTTGNTVVNPKGTLYMTANSASGSKFYELIPTQQDYIAERSQNWLPSYSVIDMDSDSFSITTYQITAEGKVEAIDDTFTIEKTAAPSSINTLEAGGVTYYRLRDVAAAVSGQDNQFNVSWDNGVVITTGAAYADAVPAGAPASGSAVTLTLTVDGKSVTTPAVLANGNYYLPASFYGTLGVTPAA
;
A
#
# COMPACT_ATOMS: atom_id res chain seq x y z
N ASN A 1 15.91 -11.86 25.59
CA ASN A 1 14.57 -12.49 25.67
C ASN A 1 13.54 -11.40 25.88
N ASP A 2 13.20 -10.73 24.80
CA ASP A 2 12.26 -9.61 24.82
C ASP A 2 10.88 -10.16 24.51
N THR A 3 10.04 -10.13 25.50
CA THR A 3 8.65 -10.54 25.37
C THR A 3 7.79 -9.50 26.05
N ALA A 4 7.36 -8.54 25.31
CA ALA A 4 6.17 -7.74 25.50
C ALA A 4 6.23 -6.55 24.54
N THR A 5 5.95 -6.80 23.29
CA THR A 5 5.97 -5.71 22.32
C THR A 5 4.98 -6.07 21.24
N THR A 6 3.93 -5.27 21.10
CA THR A 6 3.20 -5.25 19.85
C THR A 6 4.00 -4.35 18.92
N ALA A 7 4.64 -4.92 17.96
CA ALA A 7 5.38 -4.17 16.97
C ALA A 7 4.86 -4.57 15.58
N ILE A 8 4.47 -3.59 14.82
CA ILE A 8 3.97 -3.75 13.47
C ILE A 8 5.11 -3.40 12.53
N TYR A 9 5.56 -4.36 11.73
CA TYR A 9 6.66 -4.18 10.79
C TYR A 9 6.27 -4.61 9.40
N THR A 10 6.74 -3.88 8.43
CA THR A 10 6.82 -4.38 7.07
C THR A 10 8.28 -4.60 6.70
N LEU A 11 8.59 -5.75 6.14
CA LEU A 11 9.94 -6.17 5.79
C LEU A 11 10.17 -6.00 4.30
N SER A 12 11.19 -5.24 3.93
CA SER A 12 11.78 -5.30 2.60
C SER A 12 13.03 -6.17 2.65
N LEU A 13 13.02 -7.32 1.97
CA LEU A 13 14.20 -8.18 1.83
C LEU A 13 15.07 -7.65 0.69
N HIS A 14 16.22 -7.08 1.01
CA HIS A 14 17.32 -6.92 0.08
C HIS A 14 18.51 -7.75 0.53
N ASP A 15 19.15 -8.41 -0.45
CA ASP A 15 20.28 -9.31 -0.26
C ASP A 15 21.39 -8.77 0.67
N ALA A 16 21.74 -9.65 1.60
CA ALA A 16 23.02 -9.75 2.32
C ALA A 16 23.49 -8.57 3.20
N LEU A 17 23.09 -8.61 4.52
CA LEU A 17 23.79 -8.06 5.69
C LEU A 17 24.02 -6.53 5.77
N PRO A 18 23.61 -5.89 6.85
CA PRO A 18 22.76 -6.37 7.94
C PRO A 18 21.28 -6.37 7.56
N ILE A 19 20.46 -7.19 8.20
CA ILE A 19 19.01 -7.16 8.02
C ILE A 19 18.53 -5.78 8.48
N CYS A 20 18.21 -4.90 7.55
CA CYS A 20 17.62 -3.62 7.81
C CYS A 20 16.10 -3.76 7.65
N TYR A 21 15.37 -3.58 8.74
CA TYR A 21 13.92 -3.44 8.69
C TYR A 21 13.59 -1.97 8.40
N THR A 22 12.65 -1.74 7.51
CA THR A 22 12.09 -0.42 7.27
C THR A 22 10.60 -0.47 7.52
N ILE A 23 10.08 0.60 8.13
CA ILE A 23 8.64 0.78 8.29
C ILE A 23 8.13 1.32 6.95
N GLU A 24 7.14 0.65 6.35
CA GLU A 24 6.44 1.20 5.18
C GLU A 24 5.55 2.37 5.59
N ASP A 25 5.41 3.35 4.72
CA ASP A 25 4.49 4.45 4.94
C ASP A 25 3.06 3.94 5.00
N THR A 26 2.35 4.34 6.04
CA THR A 26 0.93 4.04 6.23
C THR A 26 0.11 5.32 6.14
N THR A 27 -1.12 5.22 5.67
CA THR A 27 -2.09 6.29 5.79
C THR A 27 -2.89 6.06 7.07
N GLY A 28 -2.46 6.70 8.17
CA GLY A 28 -2.96 6.34 9.49
C GLY A 28 -2.56 4.90 9.84
N ASN A 29 -3.53 4.08 10.25
CA ASN A 29 -3.32 2.68 10.62
C ASN A 29 -3.66 1.70 9.49
N THR A 30 -3.69 2.16 8.23
CA THR A 30 -3.97 1.32 7.06
C THR A 30 -2.80 1.33 6.09
N VAL A 31 -2.41 0.16 5.62
CA VAL A 31 -1.44 -0.02 4.54
C VAL A 31 -2.09 -0.76 3.38
N VAL A 32 -1.92 -0.24 2.17
CA VAL A 32 -2.52 -0.81 0.95
C VAL A 32 -1.45 -1.47 0.11
N ASN A 33 -1.66 -2.74 -0.26
CA ASN A 33 -0.74 -3.54 -1.07
C ASN A 33 0.71 -3.50 -0.57
N PRO A 34 0.98 -3.79 0.73
CA PRO A 34 2.34 -3.78 1.26
C PRO A 34 3.22 -4.80 0.52
N LYS A 35 4.49 -4.46 0.36
CA LYS A 35 5.50 -5.35 -0.23
C LYS A 35 6.18 -6.22 0.80
N GLY A 36 6.17 -5.78 2.04
CA GLY A 36 6.86 -6.43 3.15
C GLY A 36 5.97 -7.44 3.88
N THR A 37 6.49 -7.89 5.01
CA THR A 37 5.82 -8.82 5.92
C THR A 37 5.52 -8.10 7.23
N LEU A 38 4.29 -8.26 7.73
CA LEU A 38 3.93 -7.80 9.07
C LEU A 38 4.58 -8.71 10.12
N TYR A 39 5.34 -8.13 11.03
CA TYR A 39 5.86 -8.80 12.23
C TYR A 39 5.16 -8.26 13.46
N MET A 40 4.63 -9.15 14.25
CA MET A 40 3.97 -8.81 15.51
C MET A 40 4.44 -9.74 16.61
N THR A 41 4.74 -9.16 17.78
CA THR A 41 4.95 -9.91 19.02
C THR A 41 3.78 -9.62 19.95
N ALA A 42 2.93 -10.62 20.15
CA ALA A 42 1.77 -10.49 21.03
C ALA A 42 2.19 -10.53 22.50
N ASN A 43 1.45 -9.80 23.32
CA ASN A 43 1.61 -9.78 24.76
C ASN A 43 1.08 -11.05 25.45
N SER A 44 1.28 -11.17 26.78
CA SER A 44 0.81 -12.30 27.54
C SER A 44 -0.69 -12.22 27.84
N ALA A 45 -1.46 -13.13 27.25
CA ALA A 45 -2.90 -13.23 27.49
C ALA A 45 -3.25 -13.73 28.91
N SER A 46 -2.36 -14.51 29.52
CA SER A 46 -2.57 -15.04 30.88
C SER A 46 -2.08 -14.09 31.99
N GLY A 47 -1.31 -13.08 31.63
CA GLY A 47 -0.65 -12.21 32.61
C GLY A 47 0.42 -12.91 33.46
N SER A 48 0.89 -14.10 33.05
CA SER A 48 1.80 -14.93 33.85
C SER A 48 3.23 -14.38 33.92
N LYS A 49 3.65 -13.62 32.91
CA LYS A 49 4.97 -12.96 32.86
C LYS A 49 4.86 -11.63 32.11
N PHE A 50 5.43 -10.62 32.71
CA PHE A 50 5.61 -9.30 32.12
C PHE A 50 7.10 -8.94 32.15
N TYR A 51 7.56 -8.26 31.12
CA TYR A 51 8.93 -7.78 31.01
C TYR A 51 8.91 -6.29 30.69
N GLU A 52 9.91 -5.57 31.22
CA GLU A 52 10.09 -4.17 30.86
C GLU A 52 10.53 -4.03 29.41
N LEU A 53 10.09 -2.96 28.77
CA LEU A 53 10.59 -2.58 27.47
C LEU A 53 12.05 -2.15 27.58
N ILE A 54 12.86 -2.50 26.60
CA ILE A 54 14.22 -1.94 26.46
C ILE A 54 14.08 -0.42 26.34
N PRO A 55 14.84 0.39 27.09
CA PRO A 55 14.67 1.85 27.16
C PRO A 55 14.73 2.52 25.78
N THR A 56 15.64 2.05 24.91
CA THR A 56 15.81 2.63 23.58
C THR A 56 14.91 1.91 22.57
N GLN A 57 14.00 2.66 21.93
CA GLN A 57 13.23 2.16 20.81
C GLN A 57 14.15 2.02 19.59
N GLN A 58 14.02 0.91 18.88
CA GLN A 58 14.75 0.68 17.64
C GLN A 58 14.00 1.34 16.46
N ASP A 59 14.72 1.84 15.48
CA ASP A 59 14.16 2.57 14.35
C ASP A 59 13.22 1.72 13.48
N TYR A 60 13.37 0.40 13.55
CA TYR A 60 12.53 -0.56 12.84
C TYR A 60 11.30 -1.01 13.64
N ILE A 61 11.06 -0.48 14.83
CA ILE A 61 9.86 -0.76 15.64
C ILE A 61 8.86 0.38 15.46
N ALA A 62 7.76 0.10 14.75
CA ALA A 62 6.71 1.07 14.54
C ALA A 62 6.03 1.43 15.86
N GLU A 63 5.67 0.41 16.64
CA GLU A 63 4.95 0.59 17.87
C GLU A 63 5.30 -0.50 18.90
N ARG A 64 5.27 -0.13 20.19
CA ARG A 64 5.44 -1.05 21.31
C ARG A 64 4.73 -0.53 22.55
N SER A 65 4.11 -1.44 23.29
CA SER A 65 3.37 -1.12 24.51
C SER A 65 3.67 -2.13 25.61
N GLN A 66 3.76 -1.65 26.84
CA GLN A 66 3.79 -2.47 28.05
C GLN A 66 3.01 -1.77 29.15
N ASN A 67 1.87 -2.29 29.50
CA ASN A 67 0.96 -1.74 30.51
C ASN A 67 0.71 -2.67 31.70
N TRP A 68 1.45 -3.80 31.76
CA TRP A 68 1.41 -4.76 32.86
C TRP A 68 0.03 -5.42 33.06
N LEU A 69 -0.78 -5.45 32.02
CA LEU A 69 -2.10 -6.07 32.00
C LEU A 69 -2.14 -7.23 31.01
N PRO A 70 -2.94 -8.25 31.28
CA PRO A 70 -3.21 -9.28 30.29
C PRO A 70 -3.79 -8.66 29.03
N SER A 71 -3.33 -9.09 27.86
CA SER A 71 -3.80 -8.58 26.60
C SER A 71 -3.89 -9.67 25.53
N TYR A 72 -4.76 -9.49 24.59
CA TYR A 72 -4.96 -10.38 23.45
C TYR A 72 -5.28 -9.57 22.20
N SER A 73 -4.98 -10.14 21.04
CA SER A 73 -5.29 -9.51 19.77
C SER A 73 -6.35 -10.32 19.03
N VAL A 74 -7.27 -9.61 18.39
CA VAL A 74 -8.27 -10.17 17.49
C VAL A 74 -7.82 -9.87 16.08
N ILE A 75 -7.81 -10.90 15.24
CA ILE A 75 -7.48 -10.80 13.82
C ILE A 75 -8.75 -11.12 13.05
N ASP A 76 -9.15 -10.19 12.17
CA ASP A 76 -10.16 -10.40 11.17
C ASP A 76 -9.49 -10.44 9.80
N MET A 77 -9.83 -11.43 8.99
CA MET A 77 -9.20 -11.66 7.70
C MET A 77 -10.23 -12.17 6.68
N ASP A 78 -10.22 -11.54 5.52
CA ASP A 78 -10.94 -12.02 4.34
C ASP A 78 -10.00 -12.15 3.13
N SER A 79 -10.53 -12.19 1.89
CA SER A 79 -9.73 -12.30 0.67
C SER A 79 -8.89 -11.05 0.38
N ASP A 80 -9.34 -9.90 0.84
CA ASP A 80 -8.85 -8.59 0.41
C ASP A 80 -8.36 -7.75 1.58
N SER A 81 -8.59 -8.18 2.81
CA SER A 81 -8.17 -7.46 4.01
C SER A 81 -7.67 -8.36 5.13
N PHE A 82 -6.80 -7.80 5.94
CA PHE A 82 -6.35 -8.31 7.22
C PHE A 82 -6.40 -7.15 8.21
N SER A 83 -7.09 -7.32 9.32
CA SER A 83 -7.06 -6.33 10.38
C SER A 83 -6.71 -6.95 11.73
N ILE A 84 -6.06 -6.18 12.58
CA ILE A 84 -5.71 -6.60 13.93
C ILE A 84 -6.00 -5.49 14.93
N THR A 85 -6.67 -5.85 16.01
CA THR A 85 -6.95 -4.97 17.14
C THR A 85 -6.49 -5.64 18.42
N THR A 86 -5.70 -4.95 19.23
CA THR A 86 -5.20 -5.46 20.51
C THR A 86 -5.99 -4.88 21.67
N TYR A 87 -6.41 -5.75 22.57
CA TYR A 87 -7.20 -5.44 23.75
C TYR A 87 -6.45 -5.80 25.02
N GLN A 88 -6.69 -5.06 26.09
CA GLN A 88 -6.26 -5.35 27.45
C GLN A 88 -7.45 -5.70 28.34
N ILE A 89 -7.18 -6.43 29.40
CA ILE A 89 -8.14 -6.69 30.47
C ILE A 89 -7.72 -5.89 31.69
N THR A 90 -8.53 -4.91 32.08
CA THR A 90 -8.22 -4.06 33.24
C THR A 90 -8.34 -4.82 34.56
N ALA A 91 -7.86 -4.23 35.64
CA ALA A 91 -7.99 -4.82 36.98
C ALA A 91 -9.46 -5.03 37.41
N GLU A 92 -10.37 -4.23 36.85
CA GLU A 92 -11.82 -4.34 37.08
C GLU A 92 -12.49 -5.39 36.15
N GLY A 93 -11.71 -6.07 35.31
CA GLY A 93 -12.21 -7.08 34.36
C GLY A 93 -12.88 -6.50 33.13
N LYS A 94 -12.64 -5.23 32.80
CA LYS A 94 -13.11 -4.62 31.56
C LYS A 94 -12.15 -4.91 30.42
N VAL A 95 -12.70 -5.03 29.23
CA VAL A 95 -11.96 -5.14 27.98
C VAL A 95 -11.90 -3.77 27.32
N GLU A 96 -10.70 -3.30 27.02
CA GLU A 96 -10.44 -2.02 26.40
C GLU A 96 -9.41 -2.20 25.26
N ALA A 97 -9.59 -1.53 24.13
CA ALA A 97 -8.57 -1.50 23.10
C ALA A 97 -7.34 -0.74 23.63
N ILE A 98 -6.15 -1.29 23.38
CA ILE A 98 -4.89 -0.64 23.71
C ILE A 98 -4.57 0.40 22.65
N ASP A 99 -5.00 0.12 21.41
CA ASP A 99 -4.56 0.79 20.21
C ASP A 99 -5.65 0.80 19.16
N ASP A 100 -5.49 1.64 18.16
CA ASP A 100 -6.36 1.63 16.97
C ASP A 100 -6.14 0.36 16.15
N THR A 101 -7.18 -0.07 15.45
CA THR A 101 -7.09 -1.23 14.55
C THR A 101 -6.10 -0.96 13.43
N PHE A 102 -5.12 -1.83 13.27
CA PHE A 102 -4.23 -1.82 12.12
C PHE A 102 -4.82 -2.67 11.00
N THR A 103 -4.77 -2.16 9.76
CA THR A 103 -5.37 -2.82 8.60
C THR A 103 -4.37 -2.94 7.45
N ILE A 104 -4.32 -4.11 6.85
CA ILE A 104 -3.69 -4.34 5.55
C ILE A 104 -4.80 -4.56 4.54
N GLU A 105 -4.84 -3.75 3.49
CA GLU A 105 -5.78 -3.91 2.39
C GLU A 105 -5.04 -4.39 1.14
N LYS A 106 -5.65 -5.34 0.45
CA LYS A 106 -5.23 -5.77 -0.88
C LYS A 106 -6.28 -5.34 -1.89
N THR A 107 -5.98 -4.31 -2.64
CA THR A 107 -6.81 -3.97 -3.80
C THR A 107 -6.51 -4.97 -4.91
N ALA A 108 -7.53 -5.67 -5.37
CA ALA A 108 -7.38 -6.54 -6.53
C ALA A 108 -6.87 -5.72 -7.72
N ALA A 109 -5.85 -6.24 -8.40
CA ALA A 109 -5.51 -5.72 -9.71
C ALA A 109 -6.76 -5.77 -10.60
N PRO A 110 -7.04 -4.75 -11.43
CA PRO A 110 -8.21 -4.77 -12.29
C PRO A 110 -8.18 -6.05 -13.14
N SER A 111 -9.31 -6.74 -13.21
CA SER A 111 -9.44 -7.98 -14.00
C SER A 111 -9.23 -7.73 -15.49
N SER A 112 -9.30 -6.47 -15.94
CA SER A 112 -8.99 -6.02 -17.30
C SER A 112 -8.60 -4.55 -17.29
N ILE A 113 -7.63 -4.20 -18.11
CA ILE A 113 -7.25 -2.80 -18.34
C ILE A 113 -8.26 -2.19 -19.31
N ASN A 114 -8.90 -1.10 -18.90
CA ASN A 114 -9.81 -0.37 -19.77
C ASN A 114 -9.05 0.35 -20.88
N THR A 115 -9.56 0.24 -22.10
CA THR A 115 -8.96 0.83 -23.29
C THR A 115 -9.92 1.75 -24.01
N LEU A 116 -9.37 2.69 -24.80
CA LEU A 116 -10.08 3.52 -25.75
C LEU A 116 -9.30 3.57 -27.06
N GLU A 117 -10.02 3.53 -28.18
CA GLU A 117 -9.45 3.70 -29.51
C GLU A 117 -9.60 5.15 -29.97
N ALA A 118 -8.50 5.75 -30.39
CA ALA A 118 -8.50 7.09 -30.99
C ALA A 118 -7.47 7.17 -32.11
N GLY A 119 -7.91 7.56 -33.31
CA GLY A 119 -7.01 7.70 -34.47
C GLY A 119 -6.27 6.41 -34.85
N GLY A 120 -6.86 5.24 -34.64
CA GLY A 120 -6.23 3.94 -34.88
C GLY A 120 -5.16 3.53 -33.87
N VAL A 121 -5.11 4.19 -32.72
CA VAL A 121 -4.20 3.87 -31.62
C VAL A 121 -5.00 3.47 -30.39
N THR A 122 -4.60 2.37 -29.75
CA THR A 122 -5.16 1.93 -28.48
C THR A 122 -4.52 2.69 -27.33
N TYR A 123 -5.35 3.29 -26.50
CA TYR A 123 -4.97 3.99 -25.28
C TYR A 123 -5.47 3.20 -24.07
N TYR A 124 -4.64 3.03 -23.08
CA TYR A 124 -4.88 2.25 -21.85
C TYR A 124 -5.08 3.18 -20.66
N ARG A 125 -6.08 2.91 -19.81
CA ARG A 125 -6.34 3.75 -18.65
C ARG A 125 -5.15 3.71 -17.67
N LEU A 126 -4.62 4.90 -17.34
CA LEU A 126 -3.37 5.04 -16.58
C LEU A 126 -3.44 4.34 -15.22
N ARG A 127 -4.53 4.53 -14.48
CA ARG A 127 -4.71 3.93 -13.15
C ARG A 127 -4.90 2.41 -13.18
N ASP A 128 -5.51 1.87 -14.24
CA ASP A 128 -5.64 0.41 -14.39
C ASP A 128 -4.29 -0.24 -14.64
N VAL A 129 -3.47 0.38 -15.51
CA VAL A 129 -2.12 -0.14 -15.76
C VAL A 129 -1.27 -0.07 -14.50
N ALA A 130 -1.33 1.05 -13.76
CA ALA A 130 -0.61 1.19 -12.50
C ALA A 130 -1.01 0.11 -11.48
N ALA A 131 -2.31 -0.15 -11.33
CA ALA A 131 -2.83 -1.19 -10.45
C ALA A 131 -2.44 -2.60 -10.93
N ALA A 132 -2.48 -2.87 -12.24
CA ALA A 132 -2.13 -4.17 -12.81
C ALA A 132 -0.65 -4.54 -12.61
N VAL A 133 0.26 -3.56 -12.57
CA VAL A 133 1.69 -3.79 -12.34
C VAL A 133 2.12 -3.55 -10.88
N SER A 134 1.17 -3.22 -10.00
CA SER A 134 1.46 -3.03 -8.59
C SER A 134 1.98 -4.32 -7.96
N GLY A 135 3.09 -4.23 -7.22
CA GLY A 135 3.80 -5.40 -6.66
C GLY A 135 4.79 -6.07 -7.62
N GLN A 136 4.94 -5.57 -8.87
CA GLN A 136 5.94 -6.05 -9.83
C GLN A 136 7.18 -5.14 -9.85
N ASP A 137 8.28 -5.60 -10.43
CA ASP A 137 9.53 -4.83 -10.52
C ASP A 137 9.39 -3.50 -11.27
N ASN A 138 8.47 -3.44 -12.24
CA ASN A 138 8.19 -2.27 -13.07
C ASN A 138 6.95 -1.48 -12.60
N GLN A 139 6.54 -1.63 -11.34
CA GLN A 139 5.42 -0.92 -10.77
C GLN A 139 5.64 0.60 -10.75
N PHE A 140 4.55 1.34 -10.74
CA PHE A 140 4.55 2.78 -10.55
C PHE A 140 3.27 3.24 -9.84
N ASN A 141 3.37 4.31 -9.06
CA ASN A 141 2.21 4.99 -8.47
C ASN A 141 1.78 6.17 -9.34
N VAL A 142 0.49 6.49 -9.26
CA VAL A 142 -0.11 7.66 -9.92
C VAL A 142 -0.75 8.53 -8.85
N SER A 143 -0.34 9.77 -8.74
CA SER A 143 -0.88 10.76 -7.82
C SER A 143 -1.21 12.06 -8.56
N TRP A 144 -1.80 13.01 -7.83
CA TRP A 144 -2.13 14.34 -8.35
C TRP A 144 -1.50 15.42 -7.47
N ASP A 145 -0.61 16.21 -8.09
CA ASP A 145 -0.04 17.42 -7.49
C ASP A 145 0.06 18.51 -8.56
N ASN A 146 -0.96 19.36 -8.66
CA ASN A 146 -1.12 20.34 -9.75
C ASN A 146 -1.01 19.74 -11.17
N GLY A 147 -1.24 18.43 -11.30
CA GLY A 147 -1.14 17.64 -12.51
C GLY A 147 -0.90 16.16 -12.17
N VAL A 148 -0.84 15.33 -13.18
CA VAL A 148 -0.55 13.91 -13.00
C VAL A 148 0.93 13.74 -12.65
N VAL A 149 1.19 13.01 -11.56
CA VAL A 149 2.53 12.63 -11.11
C VAL A 149 2.65 11.10 -11.10
N ILE A 150 3.71 10.59 -11.72
CA ILE A 150 4.07 9.18 -11.72
C ILE A 150 5.38 9.02 -10.93
N THR A 151 5.38 8.08 -10.00
CA THR A 151 6.56 7.67 -9.22
C THR A 151 6.86 6.22 -9.53
N THR A 152 7.98 5.96 -10.23
CA THR A 152 8.40 4.59 -10.56
C THR A 152 8.92 3.85 -9.32
N GLY A 153 8.76 2.53 -9.30
CA GLY A 153 9.13 1.70 -8.16
C GLY A 153 8.18 1.77 -6.95
N ALA A 154 7.23 2.72 -6.94
CA ALA A 154 6.22 2.82 -5.90
C ALA A 154 4.97 2.00 -6.25
N ALA A 155 4.37 1.32 -5.27
CA ALA A 155 3.12 0.61 -5.48
C ALA A 155 1.95 1.58 -5.70
N TYR A 156 0.99 1.18 -6.54
CA TYR A 156 -0.24 1.96 -6.72
C TYR A 156 -1.10 1.86 -5.47
N ALA A 157 -1.48 3.01 -4.90
CA ALA A 157 -2.14 3.09 -3.60
C ALA A 157 -3.63 3.47 -3.67
N ASP A 158 -4.09 4.00 -4.81
CA ASP A 158 -5.48 4.47 -4.94
C ASP A 158 -6.42 3.35 -5.41
N ALA A 159 -7.72 3.56 -5.21
CA ALA A 159 -8.75 2.71 -5.81
C ALA A 159 -8.77 2.84 -7.33
N VAL A 160 -9.00 1.72 -8.02
CA VAL A 160 -9.19 1.71 -9.47
C VAL A 160 -10.57 2.29 -9.81
N PRO A 161 -10.65 3.30 -10.70
CA PRO A 161 -11.94 3.89 -11.06
C PRO A 161 -12.88 2.86 -11.71
N ALA A 162 -14.12 2.83 -11.27
CA ALA A 162 -15.13 1.94 -11.86
C ALA A 162 -15.54 2.36 -13.27
N GLY A 163 -16.00 1.39 -14.06
CA GLY A 163 -16.60 1.59 -15.37
C GLY A 163 -15.58 1.89 -16.49
N ALA A 164 -16.05 1.69 -17.72
CA ALA A 164 -15.32 2.01 -18.94
C ALA A 164 -16.15 3.00 -19.76
N PRO A 165 -15.66 4.21 -20.06
CA PRO A 165 -16.34 5.13 -20.95
C PRO A 165 -16.31 4.60 -22.39
N ALA A 166 -17.36 4.90 -23.16
CA ALA A 166 -17.44 4.53 -24.57
C ALA A 166 -16.56 5.41 -25.48
N SER A 167 -16.19 6.61 -25.03
CA SER A 167 -15.38 7.57 -25.80
C SER A 167 -14.71 8.59 -24.88
N GLY A 168 -13.72 9.30 -25.42
CA GLY A 168 -13.03 10.40 -24.76
C GLY A 168 -12.54 11.45 -25.74
N SER A 169 -11.96 12.51 -25.22
CA SER A 169 -11.38 13.61 -25.99
C SER A 169 -9.86 13.43 -26.11
N ALA A 170 -9.34 13.48 -27.33
CA ALA A 170 -7.90 13.52 -27.54
C ALA A 170 -7.30 14.80 -26.96
N VAL A 171 -6.25 14.67 -26.18
CA VAL A 171 -5.54 15.77 -25.53
C VAL A 171 -4.03 15.54 -25.58
N THR A 172 -3.28 16.61 -25.37
CA THR A 172 -1.84 16.49 -25.07
C THR A 172 -1.69 16.64 -23.56
N LEU A 173 -1.22 15.59 -22.90
CA LEU A 173 -0.99 15.57 -21.47
C LEU A 173 0.47 15.87 -21.17
N THR A 174 0.70 16.89 -20.33
CA THR A 174 1.98 17.09 -19.67
C THR A 174 1.87 16.59 -18.24
N LEU A 175 2.76 15.68 -17.86
CA LEU A 175 2.78 15.04 -16.55
C LEU A 175 4.20 14.99 -16.00
N THR A 176 4.35 14.66 -14.74
CA THR A 176 5.67 14.51 -14.09
C THR A 176 5.95 13.03 -13.87
N VAL A 177 7.13 12.56 -14.30
CA VAL A 177 7.64 11.21 -14.01
C VAL A 177 8.95 11.38 -13.23
N ASP A 178 8.98 10.93 -11.98
CA ASP A 178 10.15 11.04 -11.10
C ASP A 178 10.77 12.45 -11.08
N GLY A 179 9.90 13.47 -10.94
CA GLY A 179 10.29 14.87 -10.91
C GLY A 179 10.62 15.49 -12.28
N LYS A 180 10.54 14.74 -13.38
CA LYS A 180 10.80 15.24 -14.74
C LYS A 180 9.49 15.45 -15.51
N SER A 181 9.36 16.59 -16.17
CA SER A 181 8.22 16.87 -17.05
C SER A 181 8.28 16.05 -18.32
N VAL A 182 7.18 15.35 -18.64
CA VAL A 182 7.01 14.52 -19.84
C VAL A 182 5.71 14.92 -20.52
N THR A 183 5.73 15.03 -21.85
CA THR A 183 4.53 15.32 -22.64
C THR A 183 4.21 14.14 -23.56
N THR A 184 2.94 13.71 -23.58
CA THR A 184 2.48 12.56 -24.36
C THR A 184 1.08 12.82 -24.93
N PRO A 185 0.74 12.26 -26.09
CA PRO A 185 -0.66 12.15 -26.50
C PRO A 185 -1.45 11.36 -25.46
N ALA A 186 -2.69 11.77 -25.22
CA ALA A 186 -3.58 11.08 -24.29
C ALA A 186 -5.04 11.20 -24.75
N VAL A 187 -5.90 10.37 -24.17
CA VAL A 187 -7.36 10.52 -24.25
C VAL A 187 -7.86 10.79 -22.84
N LEU A 188 -8.64 11.85 -22.67
CA LEU A 188 -9.31 12.16 -21.42
C LEU A 188 -10.78 11.73 -21.50
N ALA A 189 -11.20 10.86 -20.58
CA ALA A 189 -12.57 10.36 -20.50
C ALA A 189 -12.99 10.19 -19.04
N ASN A 190 -14.13 10.77 -18.68
CA ASN A 190 -14.70 10.71 -17.32
C ASN A 190 -13.67 11.03 -16.20
N GLY A 191 -12.82 12.05 -16.43
CA GLY A 191 -11.79 12.46 -15.47
C GLY A 191 -10.58 11.52 -15.40
N ASN A 192 -10.48 10.51 -16.27
CA ASN A 192 -9.36 9.59 -16.33
C ASN A 192 -8.55 9.79 -17.60
N TYR A 193 -7.23 9.72 -17.47
CA TYR A 193 -6.31 9.72 -18.60
C TYR A 193 -6.05 8.31 -19.10
N TYR A 194 -6.06 8.16 -20.41
CA TYR A 194 -5.68 6.98 -21.17
C TYR A 194 -4.44 7.31 -21.98
N LEU A 195 -3.41 6.51 -21.89
CA LEU A 195 -2.12 6.75 -22.53
C LEU A 195 -1.79 5.63 -23.53
N PRO A 196 -1.02 5.92 -24.60
CA PRO A 196 -0.66 4.90 -25.59
C PRO A 196 0.38 3.92 -25.03
N ALA A 197 0.46 2.72 -25.58
CA ALA A 197 1.43 1.70 -25.19
C ALA A 197 2.89 2.19 -25.25
N SER A 198 3.20 3.09 -26.19
CA SER A 198 4.54 3.70 -26.31
C SER A 198 4.96 4.48 -25.07
N PHE A 199 4.02 5.13 -24.37
CA PHE A 199 4.31 5.79 -23.10
C PHE A 199 4.69 4.78 -22.02
N TYR A 200 3.89 3.72 -21.84
CA TYR A 200 4.18 2.69 -20.83
C TYR A 200 5.49 1.94 -21.10
N GLY A 201 5.87 1.80 -22.38
CA GLY A 201 7.18 1.27 -22.75
C GLY A 201 8.36 2.07 -22.16
N THR A 202 8.20 3.39 -21.96
CA THR A 202 9.21 4.20 -21.29
C THR A 202 9.36 3.91 -19.78
N LEU A 203 8.32 3.31 -19.18
CA LEU A 203 8.31 2.85 -17.79
C LEU A 203 8.66 1.36 -17.67
N GLY A 204 9.04 0.70 -18.77
CA GLY A 204 9.29 -0.76 -18.78
C GLY A 204 8.03 -1.61 -18.65
N VAL A 205 6.86 -1.07 -18.98
CA VAL A 205 5.56 -1.73 -18.87
C VAL A 205 5.00 -2.00 -20.28
N THR A 206 4.48 -3.21 -20.49
CA THR A 206 3.72 -3.57 -21.68
C THR A 206 2.28 -3.85 -21.24
N PRO A 207 1.34 -2.90 -21.42
CA PRO A 207 -0.05 -3.14 -21.06
C PRO A 207 -0.67 -4.17 -22.01
N ALA A 208 -1.43 -5.11 -21.42
CA ALA A 208 -2.24 -6.08 -22.13
C ALA A 208 -3.72 -5.83 -21.80
N ALA A 209 -4.59 -5.76 -22.82
CA ALA A 209 -6.03 -5.58 -22.66
C ALA A 209 -6.73 -6.94 -22.47
#